data_c5115c61c4e3a467a8c4dec9a944ddc1
#
_entry.id   c5115c61c4e3a467a8c4dec9a944ddc1
#
_cell.length_a   1.000
_cell.length_b   1.000
_cell.length_c   1.000
_cell.angle_alpha   90.00
_cell.angle_beta   90.00
_cell.angle_gamma   90.00
#
_symmetry.space_group_name_H-M   'P 1'
#
loop_
_entity.id
_entity.type
_entity.pdbx_description
1 polymer ?
#
loop_
_entity_poly.entity_id
_entity_poly.type
_entity_poly.pdbx_seq_one_letter_code
_entity_poly.pdbx_strand_id
1 'polypeptide(L)'
;VGFSFGWMALLQIARSNGNGALYELHRFAEHFLSRNGFHLNGDYKNSGVCDFHYRPFTLEADFLAAHAVQKMLLRSEKNHIEVLPACPQGWKNEPVAFQNLRAENGLLISYQRTADGKHSLTVKATQDGSWYLCNTHCWVTLQAGQTQSYQWTEENKK
;
A
#
# COMPACT_ATOMS: atom_id res chain seq x y z
N VAL A 1 -15.78 -14.40 -3.99
CA VAL A 1 -16.43 -13.20 -4.48
C VAL A 1 -15.57 -11.97 -4.22
N GLY A 2 -16.09 -10.74 -4.09
CA GLY A 2 -15.28 -9.52 -4.03
C GLY A 2 -14.10 -9.56 -3.06
N PHE A 3 -14.28 -10.10 -1.87
CA PHE A 3 -13.22 -10.28 -0.87
C PHE A 3 -12.00 -11.06 -1.41
N SER A 4 -12.21 -12.05 -2.28
CA SER A 4 -11.14 -12.86 -2.85
C SER A 4 -10.16 -12.02 -3.68
N PHE A 5 -10.63 -10.99 -4.37
CA PHE A 5 -9.78 -10.10 -5.19
C PHE A 5 -8.87 -9.23 -4.31
N GLY A 6 -9.39 -8.73 -3.18
CA GLY A 6 -8.56 -8.03 -2.20
C GLY A 6 -7.47 -8.94 -1.62
N TRP A 7 -7.79 -10.19 -1.34
CA TRP A 7 -6.81 -11.18 -0.88
C TRP A 7 -5.77 -11.51 -1.95
N MET A 8 -6.20 -11.73 -3.21
CA MET A 8 -5.27 -11.95 -4.32
C MET A 8 -4.33 -10.74 -4.52
N ALA A 9 -4.84 -9.52 -4.37
CA ALA A 9 -4.02 -8.31 -4.39
C ALA A 9 -2.93 -8.35 -3.30
N LEU A 10 -3.26 -8.73 -2.06
CA LEU A 10 -2.28 -8.87 -0.98
C LEU A 10 -1.21 -9.93 -1.28
N LEU A 11 -1.58 -11.06 -1.90
CA LEU A 11 -0.61 -12.08 -2.32
C LEU A 11 0.35 -11.55 -3.40
N GLN A 12 -0.14 -10.73 -4.33
CA GLN A 12 0.69 -10.06 -5.33
C GLN A 12 1.64 -9.04 -4.67
N ILE A 13 1.15 -8.28 -3.68
CA ILE A 13 1.96 -7.33 -2.92
C ILE A 13 3.08 -8.05 -2.15
N ALA A 14 2.79 -9.18 -1.53
CA ALA A 14 3.79 -10.00 -0.83
C ALA A 14 4.94 -10.42 -1.74
N ARG A 15 4.67 -10.58 -3.06
CA ARG A 15 5.66 -10.90 -4.10
C ARG A 15 6.27 -9.65 -4.76
N SER A 16 5.97 -8.47 -4.25
CA SER A 16 6.36 -7.18 -4.85
C SER A 16 5.86 -6.98 -6.30
N ASN A 17 4.76 -7.65 -6.67
CA ASN A 17 4.11 -7.54 -7.97
C ASN A 17 3.02 -6.45 -7.95
N GLY A 18 3.41 -5.19 -8.10
CA GLY A 18 2.48 -4.06 -8.08
C GLY A 18 1.47 -4.08 -9.23
N ASN A 19 1.87 -4.52 -10.41
CA ASN A 19 0.94 -4.64 -11.55
C ASN A 19 -0.14 -5.69 -11.29
N GLY A 20 0.24 -6.84 -10.75
CA GLY A 20 -0.71 -7.89 -10.36
C GLY A 20 -1.66 -7.42 -9.26
N ALA A 21 -1.15 -6.70 -8.25
CA ALA A 21 -1.96 -6.16 -7.18
C ALA A 21 -3.00 -5.14 -7.72
N LEU A 22 -2.56 -4.20 -8.56
CA LEU A 22 -3.44 -3.20 -9.18
C LEU A 22 -4.50 -3.86 -10.08
N TYR A 23 -4.14 -4.89 -10.82
CA TYR A 23 -5.07 -5.66 -11.65
C TYR A 23 -6.20 -6.27 -10.81
N GLU A 24 -5.88 -6.92 -9.69
CA GLU A 24 -6.90 -7.51 -8.82
C GLU A 24 -7.78 -6.46 -8.13
N LEU A 25 -7.21 -5.32 -7.73
CA LEU A 25 -7.96 -4.19 -7.17
C LEU A 25 -8.91 -3.56 -8.20
N HIS A 26 -8.49 -3.46 -9.47
CA HIS A 26 -9.37 -2.99 -10.54
C HIS A 26 -10.54 -3.96 -10.78
N ARG A 27 -10.29 -5.26 -10.80
CA ARG A 27 -11.35 -6.28 -10.91
C ARG A 27 -12.35 -6.19 -9.76
N PHE A 28 -11.85 -6.02 -8.54
CA PHE A 28 -12.73 -5.77 -7.39
C PHE A 28 -13.61 -4.54 -7.62
N ALA A 29 -13.02 -3.41 -7.98
CA ALA A 29 -13.75 -2.16 -8.18
C ALA A 29 -14.75 -2.26 -9.35
N GLU A 30 -14.37 -2.89 -10.45
CA GLU A 30 -15.20 -3.02 -11.63
C GLU A 30 -16.44 -3.91 -11.41
N HIS A 31 -16.27 -5.06 -10.73
CA HIS A 31 -17.29 -6.09 -10.67
C HIS A 31 -18.10 -6.08 -9.37
N PHE A 32 -17.54 -5.60 -8.27
CA PHE A 32 -18.13 -5.74 -6.93
C PHE A 32 -18.43 -4.42 -6.21
N LEU A 33 -18.00 -3.27 -6.72
CA LEU A 33 -18.37 -1.98 -6.14
C LEU A 33 -19.65 -1.42 -6.79
N SER A 34 -20.57 -0.99 -5.94
CA SER A 34 -21.72 -0.20 -6.35
C SER A 34 -21.31 1.23 -6.74
N ARG A 35 -22.24 2.02 -7.30
CA ARG A 35 -21.97 3.40 -7.74
C ARG A 35 -21.53 4.34 -6.61
N ASN A 36 -21.90 4.03 -5.38
CA ASN A 36 -21.53 4.78 -4.17
C ASN A 36 -20.34 4.16 -3.41
N GLY A 37 -19.62 3.20 -4.01
CA GLY A 37 -18.42 2.62 -3.45
C GLY A 37 -18.62 1.52 -2.42
N PHE A 38 -19.84 1.04 -2.19
CA PHE A 38 -20.07 -0.11 -1.31
C PHE A 38 -19.82 -1.43 -2.02
N HIS A 39 -19.13 -2.33 -1.35
CA HIS A 39 -18.98 -3.71 -1.80
C HIS A 39 -20.32 -4.44 -1.80
N LEU A 40 -20.67 -5.01 -2.94
CA LEU A 40 -21.78 -5.95 -3.08
C LEU A 40 -21.23 -7.36 -3.18
N ASN A 41 -21.73 -8.27 -2.33
CA ASN A 41 -21.12 -9.59 -2.11
C ASN A 41 -21.37 -10.60 -3.23
N GLY A 42 -21.59 -10.16 -4.46
CA GLY A 42 -21.74 -11.01 -5.63
C GLY A 42 -21.51 -10.22 -6.90
N ASP A 43 -21.37 -10.92 -8.02
CA ASP A 43 -21.32 -10.30 -9.35
C ASP A 43 -22.72 -9.77 -9.73
N TYR A 44 -23.12 -8.67 -9.10
CA TYR A 44 -24.45 -8.07 -9.29
C TYR A 44 -24.65 -7.50 -10.69
N LYS A 45 -23.57 -7.29 -11.43
CA LYS A 45 -23.60 -6.82 -12.82
C LYS A 45 -23.74 -7.97 -13.82
N ASN A 46 -23.70 -9.21 -13.35
CA ASN A 46 -23.71 -10.41 -14.18
C ASN A 46 -22.61 -10.39 -15.25
N SER A 47 -21.41 -9.98 -14.85
CA SER A 47 -20.24 -9.81 -15.73
C SER A 47 -19.49 -11.11 -16.01
N GLY A 48 -19.88 -12.22 -15.40
CA GLY A 48 -19.32 -13.56 -15.62
C GLY A 48 -18.06 -13.83 -14.79
N VAL A 49 -17.74 -13.03 -13.80
CA VAL A 49 -16.59 -13.25 -12.91
C VAL A 49 -16.89 -14.26 -11.79
N CYS A 50 -18.16 -14.50 -11.47
CA CYS A 50 -18.62 -15.59 -10.63
C CYS A 50 -20.11 -15.86 -10.82
N ASP A 51 -20.52 -17.09 -10.45
CA ASP A 51 -21.92 -17.54 -10.55
C ASP A 51 -22.78 -17.06 -9.38
N PHE A 52 -22.21 -16.29 -8.46
CA PHE A 52 -22.91 -15.78 -7.29
C PHE A 52 -23.33 -14.33 -7.53
N HIS A 53 -24.66 -14.07 -7.57
CA HIS A 53 -25.23 -12.77 -7.93
C HIS A 53 -25.96 -12.08 -6.77
N TYR A 54 -25.69 -12.50 -5.54
CA TYR A 54 -26.32 -11.98 -4.35
C TYR A 54 -25.90 -10.53 -4.07
N ARG A 55 -26.85 -9.64 -3.73
CA ARG A 55 -26.64 -8.19 -3.66
C ARG A 55 -26.51 -7.55 -2.27
N PRO A 56 -26.55 -8.23 -1.12
CA PRO A 56 -26.36 -7.51 0.13
C PRO A 56 -24.99 -6.86 0.15
N PHE A 57 -24.93 -5.66 0.67
CA PHE A 57 -23.66 -5.01 0.83
C PHE A 57 -22.94 -5.54 2.08
N THR A 58 -21.63 -5.57 2.00
CA THR A 58 -20.72 -5.93 3.08
C THR A 58 -19.52 -4.96 3.06
N LEU A 59 -18.83 -4.77 4.17
CA LEU A 59 -17.73 -3.80 4.27
C LEU A 59 -16.35 -4.44 4.29
N GLU A 60 -16.27 -5.72 4.58
CA GLU A 60 -14.98 -6.41 4.76
C GLU A 60 -14.09 -6.36 3.52
N ALA A 61 -14.67 -6.45 2.32
CA ALA A 61 -13.87 -6.37 1.10
C ALA A 61 -13.41 -4.94 0.78
N ASP A 62 -14.19 -3.91 1.15
CA ASP A 62 -13.77 -2.51 1.03
C ASP A 62 -12.56 -2.23 1.94
N PHE A 63 -12.62 -2.70 3.19
CA PHE A 63 -11.51 -2.56 4.12
C PHE A 63 -10.28 -3.34 3.67
N LEU A 64 -10.47 -4.54 3.10
CA LEU A 64 -9.37 -5.34 2.58
C LEU A 64 -8.72 -4.67 1.37
N ALA A 65 -9.50 -4.09 0.47
CA ALA A 65 -8.99 -3.34 -0.67
C ALA A 65 -8.21 -2.07 -0.23
N ALA A 66 -8.75 -1.33 0.74
CA ALA A 66 -8.06 -0.18 1.33
C ALA A 66 -6.74 -0.61 2.00
N HIS A 67 -6.75 -1.72 2.73
CA HIS A 67 -5.54 -2.30 3.33
C HIS A 67 -4.52 -2.70 2.26
N ALA A 68 -4.95 -3.31 1.16
CA ALA A 68 -4.07 -3.68 0.05
C ALA A 68 -3.40 -2.43 -0.56
N VAL A 69 -4.14 -1.35 -0.79
CA VAL A 69 -3.54 -0.08 -1.26
C VAL A 69 -2.49 0.44 -0.28
N GLN A 70 -2.77 0.44 1.03
CA GLN A 70 -1.78 0.84 2.03
C GLN A 70 -0.53 -0.05 2.00
N LYS A 71 -0.69 -1.35 1.81
CA LYS A 71 0.44 -2.31 1.69
C LYS A 71 1.25 -2.13 0.41
N MET A 72 0.67 -1.61 -0.68
CA MET A 72 1.42 -1.21 -1.88
C MET A 72 2.32 0.01 -1.59
N LEU A 73 1.90 0.89 -0.69
CA LEU A 73 2.62 2.11 -0.32
C LEU A 73 3.66 1.88 0.77
N LEU A 74 3.37 1.00 1.74
CA LEU A 74 4.22 0.79 2.92
C LEU A 74 4.18 -0.68 3.37
N ARG A 75 5.34 -1.31 3.38
CA ARG A 75 5.57 -2.60 4.05
C ARG A 75 6.29 -2.36 5.37
N SER A 76 5.81 -3.00 6.42
CA SER A 76 6.41 -2.95 7.75
C SER A 76 6.31 -4.33 8.38
N GLU A 77 7.44 -5.00 8.53
CA GLU A 77 7.53 -6.35 9.09
C GLU A 77 8.83 -6.49 9.91
N LYS A 78 8.71 -6.91 11.17
CA LYS A 78 9.86 -7.15 12.04
C LYS A 78 10.83 -5.97 12.09
N ASN A 79 10.32 -4.76 12.23
CA ASN A 79 11.08 -3.51 12.21
C ASN A 79 11.78 -3.17 10.86
N HIS A 80 11.52 -3.91 9.79
CA HIS A 80 11.96 -3.55 8.45
C HIS A 80 10.88 -2.73 7.76
N ILE A 81 11.25 -1.56 7.29
CA ILE A 81 10.34 -0.57 6.70
C ILE A 81 10.74 -0.37 5.24
N GLU A 82 9.78 -0.58 4.35
CA GLU A 82 9.98 -0.38 2.92
C GLU A 82 8.84 0.46 2.35
N VAL A 83 9.17 1.59 1.70
CA VAL A 83 8.20 2.41 0.98
C VAL A 83 8.11 1.97 -0.47
N LEU A 84 6.91 1.97 -1.01
CA LEU A 84 6.56 1.49 -2.35
C LEU A 84 7.04 0.06 -2.66
N PRO A 85 6.81 -0.93 -1.77
CA PRO A 85 7.28 -2.31 -1.96
C PRO A 85 6.65 -2.99 -3.18
N ALA A 86 5.49 -2.54 -3.61
CA ALA A 86 4.75 -3.08 -4.74
C ALA A 86 4.25 -1.94 -5.66
N CYS A 87 5.21 -1.18 -6.22
CA CYS A 87 4.91 -0.08 -7.12
C CYS A 87 4.54 -0.61 -8.51
N PRO A 88 3.32 -0.32 -9.02
CA PRO A 88 2.96 -0.66 -10.40
C PRO A 88 3.82 0.08 -11.42
N GLN A 89 3.99 -0.52 -12.60
CA GLN A 89 4.77 0.09 -13.68
C GLN A 89 4.26 1.49 -14.05
N GLY A 90 2.93 1.69 -14.08
CA GLY A 90 2.31 2.98 -14.39
C GLY A 90 2.57 4.07 -13.33
N TRP A 91 3.03 3.70 -12.13
CA TRP A 91 3.35 4.68 -11.09
C TRP A 91 4.83 5.06 -11.05
N LYS A 92 5.71 4.39 -11.81
CA LYS A 92 7.16 4.56 -11.66
C LYS A 92 7.64 5.99 -11.86
N ASN A 93 7.03 6.72 -12.80
CA ASN A 93 7.40 8.09 -13.13
C ASN A 93 6.38 9.12 -12.64
N GLU A 94 5.34 8.67 -11.92
CA GLU A 94 4.31 9.56 -11.40
C GLU A 94 4.67 10.05 -9.99
N PRO A 95 4.28 11.28 -9.63
CA PRO A 95 4.44 11.73 -8.26
C PRO A 95 3.58 10.88 -7.31
N VAL A 96 4.16 10.48 -6.20
CA VAL A 96 3.49 9.70 -5.14
C VAL A 96 3.78 10.37 -3.81
N ALA A 97 2.76 10.57 -2.99
CA ALA A 97 2.93 11.08 -1.65
C ALA A 97 1.94 10.47 -0.67
N PHE A 98 2.39 10.24 0.55
CA PHE A 98 1.54 9.92 1.69
C PHE A 98 2.15 10.46 2.99
N GLN A 99 1.30 10.66 3.99
CA GLN A 99 1.72 11.23 5.27
C GLN A 99 1.23 10.36 6.44
N ASN A 100 2.11 10.18 7.42
CA ASN A 100 1.80 9.56 8.70
C ASN A 100 1.17 8.16 8.60
N LEU A 101 1.52 7.36 7.59
CA LEU A 101 1.16 5.95 7.58
C LEU A 101 1.84 5.24 8.76
N ARG A 102 1.06 4.48 9.50
CA ARG A 102 1.54 3.76 10.68
C ARG A 102 2.29 2.49 10.26
N ALA A 103 3.52 2.39 10.71
CA ALA A 103 4.33 1.18 10.64
C ALA A 103 4.36 0.46 12.00
N GLU A 104 4.90 -0.75 12.03
CA GLU A 104 5.04 -1.53 13.25
C GLU A 104 5.90 -0.82 14.29
N ASN A 105 5.64 -1.15 15.56
CA ASN A 105 6.40 -0.68 16.72
C ASN A 105 6.48 0.86 16.81
N GLY A 106 5.36 1.54 16.49
CA GLY A 106 5.18 2.96 16.79
C GLY A 106 5.93 3.91 15.88
N LEU A 107 6.24 3.54 14.64
CA LEU A 107 6.80 4.45 13.66
C LEU A 107 5.70 5.02 12.75
N LEU A 108 5.74 6.32 12.49
CA LEU A 108 4.93 7.01 11.48
C LEU A 108 5.82 7.36 10.29
N ILE A 109 5.36 7.02 9.10
CA ILE A 109 6.09 7.19 7.85
C ILE A 109 5.37 8.21 6.97
N SER A 110 6.12 9.22 6.54
CA SER A 110 5.70 10.12 5.47
C SER A 110 6.69 10.02 4.32
N TYR A 111 6.18 9.96 3.11
CA TYR A 111 7.01 9.79 1.93
C TYR A 111 6.48 10.62 0.77
N GLN A 112 7.41 11.11 -0.03
CA GLN A 112 7.11 11.80 -1.28
C GLN A 112 8.14 11.43 -2.34
N ARG A 113 7.65 11.14 -3.55
CA ARG A 113 8.43 11.12 -4.78
C ARG A 113 7.86 12.17 -5.72
N THR A 114 8.71 13.05 -6.20
CA THR A 114 8.35 14.07 -7.18
C THR A 114 8.48 13.55 -8.61
N ALA A 115 7.89 14.22 -9.60
CA ALA A 115 7.94 13.84 -11.00
C ALA A 115 9.38 13.86 -11.58
N ASP A 116 10.28 14.65 -11.00
CA ASP A 116 11.71 14.70 -11.36
C ASP A 116 12.56 13.64 -10.64
N GLY A 117 11.93 12.65 -10.00
CA GLY A 117 12.60 11.49 -9.40
C GLY A 117 13.32 11.78 -8.07
N LYS A 118 12.98 12.87 -7.38
CA LYS A 118 13.47 13.13 -6.02
C LYS A 118 12.58 12.43 -5.01
N HIS A 119 13.20 11.77 -4.06
CA HIS A 119 12.56 11.07 -2.96
C HIS A 119 12.81 11.78 -1.65
N SER A 120 11.80 11.89 -0.81
CA SER A 120 11.94 12.28 0.58
C SER A 120 11.17 11.33 1.49
N LEU A 121 11.81 10.89 2.55
CA LEU A 121 11.26 9.99 3.56
C LEU A 121 11.42 10.64 4.93
N THR A 122 10.33 10.80 5.65
CA THR A 122 10.34 11.26 7.04
C THR A 122 9.79 10.17 7.94
N VAL A 123 10.54 9.83 8.97
CA VAL A 123 10.18 8.85 9.99
C VAL A 123 10.02 9.56 11.32
N LYS A 124 8.92 9.29 12.03
CA LYS A 124 8.64 9.85 13.36
C LYS A 124 8.30 8.73 14.33
N ALA A 125 9.06 8.61 15.41
CA ALA A 125 8.80 7.62 16.45
C ALA A 125 7.72 8.09 17.41
N THR A 126 6.75 7.22 17.73
CA THR A 126 5.75 7.42 18.78
C THR A 126 6.12 6.71 20.08
N GLN A 127 7.12 5.85 20.02
CA GLN A 127 7.76 5.16 21.16
C GLN A 127 9.24 4.94 20.83
N ASP A 128 10.04 4.63 21.82
CA ASP A 128 11.46 4.31 21.61
C ASP A 128 11.61 3.03 20.79
N GLY A 129 12.56 3.03 19.86
CA GLY A 129 12.79 1.85 19.02
C GLY A 129 13.89 1.99 18.00
N SER A 130 14.14 0.89 17.30
CA SER A 130 15.09 0.83 16.18
C SER A 130 14.45 0.14 14.99
N TRP A 131 14.62 0.70 13.80
CA TRP A 131 14.01 0.21 12.55
C TRP A 131 15.04 0.22 11.43
N TYR A 132 14.96 -0.78 10.56
CA TYR A 132 15.76 -0.82 9.34
C TYR A 132 14.97 -0.22 8.17
N LEU A 133 15.50 0.82 7.57
CA LEU A 133 14.89 1.49 6.42
C LEU A 133 15.44 0.87 5.12
N CYS A 134 14.66 0.02 4.46
CA CYS A 134 15.09 -0.74 3.30
C CYS A 134 15.49 0.14 2.12
N ASN A 135 14.81 1.27 1.93
CA ASN A 135 15.07 2.17 0.80
C ASN A 135 16.40 2.94 0.91
N THR A 136 16.89 3.15 2.12
CA THR A 136 18.15 3.86 2.42
C THR A 136 19.26 2.93 2.95
N HIS A 137 18.93 1.64 3.12
CA HIS A 137 19.85 0.60 3.64
C HIS A 137 20.48 0.96 5.00
N CYS A 138 19.74 1.59 5.89
CA CYS A 138 20.27 2.01 7.19
C CYS A 138 19.33 1.68 8.36
N TRP A 139 19.92 1.47 9.54
CA TRP A 139 19.22 1.44 10.80
C TRP A 139 19.00 2.86 11.31
N VAL A 140 17.83 3.13 11.86
CA VAL A 140 17.51 4.34 12.61
C VAL A 140 17.05 3.95 14.00
N THR A 141 17.62 4.60 15.02
CA THR A 141 17.21 4.47 16.42
C THR A 141 16.68 5.81 16.89
N LEU A 142 15.44 5.85 17.35
CA LEU A 142 14.74 7.06 17.76
C LEU A 142 14.07 6.87 19.10
N GLN A 143 14.03 7.95 19.88
CA GLN A 143 13.18 8.06 21.06
C GLN A 143 11.79 8.57 20.69
N ALA A 144 10.81 8.32 21.55
CA ALA A 144 9.45 8.83 21.37
C ALA A 144 9.44 10.34 21.08
N GLY A 145 8.73 10.75 20.02
CA GLY A 145 8.63 12.13 19.58
C GLY A 145 9.73 12.59 18.60
N GLN A 146 10.84 11.84 18.47
CA GLN A 146 11.89 12.19 17.54
C GLN A 146 11.49 11.95 16.10
N THR A 147 12.04 12.76 15.20
CA THR A 147 11.81 12.71 13.76
C THR A 147 13.15 12.77 13.02
N GLN A 148 13.28 11.98 11.96
CA GLN A 148 14.43 12.00 11.07
C GLN A 148 13.96 11.99 9.62
N SER A 149 14.69 12.70 8.74
CA SER A 149 14.36 12.79 7.32
C SER A 149 15.54 12.39 6.44
N TYR A 150 15.22 11.79 5.30
CA TYR A 150 16.15 11.30 4.29
C TYR A 150 15.74 11.81 2.92
N GLN A 151 16.71 12.09 2.06
CA GLN A 151 16.48 12.47 0.67
C GLN A 151 17.44 11.73 -0.24
N TRP A 152 16.97 11.31 -1.40
CA TRP A 152 17.79 10.68 -2.47
C TRP A 152 17.17 10.91 -3.84
N THR A 153 17.97 10.66 -4.89
CA THR A 153 17.51 10.59 -6.27
C THR A 153 17.79 9.20 -6.83
N GLU A 154 17.05 8.77 -7.86
CA GLU A 154 17.26 7.44 -8.45
C GLU A 154 18.69 7.27 -9.03
N GLU A 155 19.31 8.36 -9.48
CA GLU A 155 20.68 8.35 -10.02
C GLU A 155 21.75 8.04 -8.96
N ASN A 156 21.48 8.22 -7.67
CA ASN A 156 22.42 7.99 -6.57
C ASN A 156 22.30 6.60 -5.94
N LYS A 157 21.52 5.69 -6.53
CA LYS A 157 21.46 4.28 -6.14
C LYS A 157 22.53 3.49 -6.93
N LYS A 158 23.78 3.63 -6.55
CA LYS A 158 24.86 2.69 -6.94
C LYS A 158 25.35 1.94 -5.71
#